data_242a921e1f45ab334d4f971ef04a3431
#
_entry.id   242a921e1f45ab334d4f971ef04a3431
#
_cell.length_a   1.000
_cell.length_b   1.000
_cell.length_c   1.000
_cell.angle_alpha   90.00
_cell.angle_beta   90.00
_cell.angle_gamma   90.00
#
_symmetry.space_group_name_H-M   'P 1'
#
loop_
_entity.id
_entity.type
_entity.pdbx_description
1 polymer ?
#
loop_
_entity_poly.entity_id
_entity_poly.type
_entity_poly.pdbx_seq_one_letter_code
_entity_poly.pdbx_strand_id
1 'polypeptide(L)'
;MSAPEVVPLWREVVVGDTEPWRRGRLFLVIYAIISLANHALILVDFVLRGLLDPLVFNAALIALFWFQFYFIWIGVSWVRWIQAGFGGLVAAALIIWGLRDGMMLWIGLGVVSFGLSSYLGLAPSVYFFAKHQRERRNWKEVLAVAFVFFLFLASFGAGILGLAGYRASRLAEAREFADRGFRHIFAEHDTQFLLEHTTERLMKEGGGMNGLTKFLQTTTMRAGDVHDIKPSTGTLRCWYKFPFGVGTYGEVISEGMGDGGRIKLWMRIGEGRQGWQIDAVWWSYVDGRGGSG
;
A
#
# COMPACT_ATOMS: atom_id res chain seq x y z
N MET A 1 52.32 24.91 5.21
CA MET A 1 51.30 23.87 5.00
C MET A 1 50.33 24.43 3.97
N SER A 2 50.38 23.97 2.72
CA SER A 2 49.46 24.35 1.68
C SER A 2 48.09 23.75 1.99
N ALA A 3 47.00 24.56 1.87
CA ALA A 3 45.65 24.07 2.02
C ALA A 3 45.40 22.91 1.06
N PRO A 4 44.71 21.84 1.48
CA PRO A 4 44.40 20.73 0.60
C PRO A 4 43.58 21.24 -0.59
N GLU A 5 44.09 21.00 -1.79
CA GLU A 5 43.43 21.35 -3.05
C GLU A 5 42.09 20.61 -3.11
N VAL A 6 40.98 21.38 -3.10
CA VAL A 6 39.65 20.82 -3.23
C VAL A 6 39.45 20.39 -4.69
N VAL A 7 39.71 19.12 -4.95
CA VAL A 7 39.47 18.55 -6.30
C VAL A 7 37.98 18.47 -6.54
N PRO A 8 37.42 19.11 -7.59
CA PRO A 8 35.98 19.07 -7.86
C PRO A 8 35.52 17.64 -8.19
N LEU A 9 34.34 17.27 -7.70
CA LEU A 9 33.78 15.92 -7.76
C LEU A 9 33.73 15.32 -9.17
N TRP A 10 33.48 16.15 -10.19
CA TRP A 10 33.48 15.72 -11.61
C TRP A 10 34.82 15.25 -12.10
N ARG A 11 35.92 15.83 -11.61
CA ARG A 11 37.28 15.45 -11.99
C ARG A 11 37.62 14.07 -11.44
N GLU A 12 37.10 13.73 -10.26
CA GLU A 12 37.24 12.40 -9.66
C GLU A 12 36.54 11.31 -10.50
N VAL A 13 35.45 11.65 -11.19
CA VAL A 13 34.69 10.73 -12.03
C VAL A 13 35.33 10.52 -13.40
N VAL A 14 35.83 11.59 -14.02
CA VAL A 14 36.25 11.58 -15.43
C VAL A 14 37.72 11.17 -15.59
N VAL A 15 38.61 11.53 -14.66
CA VAL A 15 40.03 11.36 -14.82
C VAL A 15 40.59 10.05 -14.24
N GLY A 16 39.80 9.33 -13.43
CA GLY A 16 40.15 7.97 -12.99
C GLY A 16 41.29 7.81 -11.98
N ASP A 17 41.96 8.89 -11.60
CA ASP A 17 43.18 8.90 -10.75
C ASP A 17 42.88 8.97 -9.25
N THR A 18 41.69 8.49 -8.85
CA THR A 18 41.20 8.63 -7.47
C THR A 18 41.33 7.34 -6.70
N GLU A 19 41.58 7.49 -5.39
CA GLU A 19 41.60 6.36 -4.47
C GLU A 19 40.30 5.57 -4.53
N PRO A 20 40.32 4.23 -4.52
CA PRO A 20 39.11 3.39 -4.69
C PRO A 20 37.96 3.73 -3.76
N TRP A 21 38.27 4.18 -2.53
CA TRP A 21 37.25 4.56 -1.56
C TRP A 21 36.45 5.82 -1.96
N ARG A 22 37.07 6.77 -2.67
CA ARG A 22 36.39 7.98 -3.16
C ARG A 22 35.38 7.64 -4.24
N ARG A 23 35.69 6.72 -5.15
CA ARG A 23 34.74 6.19 -6.15
C ARG A 23 33.56 5.50 -5.46
N GLY A 24 33.81 4.71 -4.42
CA GLY A 24 32.76 4.09 -3.62
C GLY A 24 31.85 5.11 -2.95
N ARG A 25 32.42 6.19 -2.39
CA ARG A 25 31.64 7.30 -1.81
C ARG A 25 30.75 7.97 -2.85
N LEU A 26 31.30 8.30 -4.01
CA LEU A 26 30.54 8.93 -5.09
C LEU A 26 29.38 8.06 -5.54
N PHE A 27 29.63 6.76 -5.77
CA PHE A 27 28.57 5.82 -6.11
C PHE A 27 27.46 5.81 -5.06
N LEU A 28 27.81 5.74 -3.77
CA LEU A 28 26.81 5.74 -2.69
C LEU A 28 26.00 7.04 -2.65
N VAL A 29 26.61 8.18 -2.93
CA VAL A 29 25.88 9.47 -3.01
C VAL A 29 24.90 9.45 -4.18
N ILE A 30 25.33 9.02 -5.37
CA ILE A 30 24.45 8.91 -6.54
C ILE A 30 23.32 7.92 -6.28
N TYR A 31 23.64 6.76 -5.70
CA TYR A 31 22.67 5.74 -5.32
C TYR A 31 21.63 6.28 -4.32
N ALA A 32 22.07 7.05 -3.32
CA ALA A 32 21.21 7.70 -2.36
C ALA A 32 20.24 8.70 -3.02
N ILE A 33 20.74 9.55 -3.93
CA ILE A 33 19.93 10.55 -4.63
C ILE A 33 18.85 9.86 -5.49
N ILE A 34 19.24 8.85 -6.28
CA ILE A 34 18.31 8.11 -7.13
C ILE A 34 17.26 7.39 -6.26
N SER A 35 17.71 6.74 -5.16
CA SER A 35 16.80 6.05 -4.24
C SER A 35 15.85 7.00 -3.55
N LEU A 36 16.31 8.19 -3.13
CA LEU A 36 15.46 9.20 -2.51
C LEU A 36 14.37 9.68 -3.47
N ALA A 37 14.75 10.00 -4.71
CA ALA A 37 13.79 10.41 -5.74
C ALA A 37 12.74 9.32 -6.00
N ASN A 38 13.18 8.06 -6.16
CA ASN A 38 12.26 6.93 -6.36
C ASN A 38 11.32 6.72 -5.18
N HIS A 39 11.82 6.76 -3.95
CA HIS A 39 11.00 6.61 -2.74
C HIS A 39 9.99 7.75 -2.60
N ALA A 40 10.39 8.98 -2.89
CA ALA A 40 9.49 10.13 -2.87
C ALA A 40 8.34 9.95 -3.88
N LEU A 41 8.65 9.52 -5.12
CA LEU A 41 7.65 9.26 -6.15
C LEU A 41 6.66 8.16 -5.73
N ILE A 42 7.14 7.05 -5.15
CA ILE A 42 6.30 5.96 -4.66
C ILE A 42 5.34 6.46 -3.56
N LEU A 43 5.87 7.19 -2.57
CA LEU A 43 5.04 7.69 -1.47
C LEU A 43 4.01 8.71 -1.96
N VAL A 44 4.39 9.61 -2.86
CA VAL A 44 3.47 10.59 -3.47
C VAL A 44 2.36 9.86 -4.25
N ASP A 45 2.69 8.85 -5.06
CA ASP A 45 1.69 8.08 -5.81
C ASP A 45 0.67 7.41 -4.87
N PHE A 46 1.11 6.77 -3.78
CA PHE A 46 0.21 6.16 -2.81
C PHE A 46 -0.65 7.17 -2.07
N VAL A 47 -0.11 8.34 -1.72
CA VAL A 47 -0.87 9.43 -1.10
C VAL A 47 -1.93 9.96 -2.06
N LEU A 48 -1.57 10.22 -3.32
CA LEU A 48 -2.50 10.73 -4.33
C LEU A 48 -3.63 9.74 -4.65
N ARG A 49 -3.34 8.44 -4.60
CA ARG A 49 -4.35 7.38 -4.78
C ARG A 49 -5.12 7.04 -3.50
N GLY A 50 -4.79 7.64 -2.36
CA GLY A 50 -5.41 7.35 -1.08
C GLY A 50 -5.14 5.93 -0.55
N LEU A 51 -4.07 5.26 -0.98
CA LEU A 51 -3.76 3.87 -0.64
C LEU A 51 -2.99 3.80 0.69
N LEU A 52 -3.71 3.78 1.81
CA LEU A 52 -3.08 3.81 3.14
C LEU A 52 -2.26 2.56 3.45
N ASP A 53 -2.77 1.36 3.17
CA ASP A 53 -2.07 0.12 3.49
C ASP A 53 -0.73 -0.03 2.74
N PRO A 54 -0.67 0.16 1.40
CA PRO A 54 0.58 0.19 0.68
C PRO A 54 1.50 1.33 1.13
N LEU A 55 0.97 2.52 1.46
CA LEU A 55 1.74 3.66 1.94
C LEU A 55 2.49 3.29 3.22
N VAL A 56 1.79 2.75 4.22
CA VAL A 56 2.37 2.34 5.51
C VAL A 56 3.42 1.26 5.32
N PHE A 57 3.12 0.21 4.55
CA PHE A 57 4.06 -0.87 4.28
C PHE A 57 5.32 -0.37 3.55
N ASN A 58 5.16 0.45 2.50
CA ASN A 58 6.31 0.98 1.77
C ASN A 58 7.13 1.97 2.60
N ALA A 59 6.51 2.78 3.45
CA ALA A 59 7.24 3.66 4.36
C ALA A 59 8.18 2.86 5.28
N ALA A 60 7.76 1.69 5.76
CA ALA A 60 8.64 0.80 6.55
C ALA A 60 9.81 0.24 5.73
N LEU A 61 9.52 -0.22 4.52
CA LEU A 61 10.58 -0.74 3.63
C LEU A 61 11.59 0.34 3.29
N ILE A 62 11.14 1.58 3.04
CA ILE A 62 11.98 2.74 2.80
C ILE A 62 12.86 3.05 4.02
N ALA A 63 12.28 3.05 5.22
CA ALA A 63 13.03 3.26 6.44
C ALA A 63 14.08 2.16 6.68
N LEU A 64 13.73 0.90 6.45
CA LEU A 64 14.66 -0.22 6.50
C LEU A 64 15.81 -0.06 5.50
N PHE A 65 15.49 0.38 4.26
CA PHE A 65 16.48 0.67 3.23
C PHE A 65 17.48 1.75 3.70
N TRP A 66 16.98 2.88 4.21
CA TRP A 66 17.84 3.98 4.66
C TRP A 66 18.67 3.62 5.88
N PHE A 67 18.13 2.78 6.74
CA PHE A 67 18.88 2.23 7.86
C PHE A 67 20.05 1.34 7.39
N GLN A 68 19.78 0.41 6.49
CA GLN A 68 20.84 -0.42 5.88
C GLN A 68 21.89 0.44 5.16
N PHE A 69 21.44 1.44 4.41
CA PHE A 69 22.31 2.39 3.73
C PHE A 69 23.20 3.14 4.71
N TYR A 70 22.66 3.60 5.83
CA TYR A 70 23.43 4.24 6.88
C TYR A 70 24.53 3.31 7.44
N PHE A 71 24.23 2.03 7.67
CA PHE A 71 25.23 1.07 8.14
C PHE A 71 26.38 0.89 7.13
N ILE A 72 26.09 0.87 5.83
CA ILE A 72 27.13 0.84 4.80
C ILE A 72 27.97 2.12 4.87
N TRP A 73 27.30 3.27 5.04
CA TRP A 73 27.96 4.57 5.12
C TRP A 73 28.92 4.68 6.29
N ILE A 74 28.60 4.11 7.45
CA ILE A 74 29.48 4.09 8.64
C ILE A 74 30.49 2.93 8.65
N GLY A 75 30.58 2.15 7.57
CA GLY A 75 31.62 1.15 7.40
C GLY A 75 31.28 -0.28 7.79
N VAL A 76 29.99 -0.63 7.92
CA VAL A 76 29.56 -2.03 8.12
C VAL A 76 29.43 -2.72 6.78
N SER A 77 30.52 -3.25 6.26
CA SER A 77 30.66 -3.72 4.88
C SER A 77 29.77 -4.91 4.51
N TRP A 78 29.40 -5.78 5.46
CA TRP A 78 28.55 -6.95 5.15
C TRP A 78 27.09 -6.58 4.86
N VAL A 79 26.62 -5.45 5.40
CA VAL A 79 25.23 -4.96 5.16
C VAL A 79 24.99 -4.66 3.68
N ARG A 80 26.03 -4.33 2.91
CA ARG A 80 25.93 -4.11 1.46
C ARG A 80 25.37 -5.33 0.71
N TRP A 81 25.70 -6.54 1.18
CA TRP A 81 25.18 -7.77 0.59
C TRP A 81 23.69 -7.96 0.85
N ILE A 82 23.24 -7.64 2.07
CA ILE A 82 21.81 -7.69 2.42
C ILE A 82 21.07 -6.66 1.56
N GLN A 83 21.56 -5.43 1.48
CA GLN A 83 20.91 -4.39 0.69
C GLN A 83 20.93 -4.69 -0.81
N ALA A 84 22.04 -5.23 -1.32
CA ALA A 84 22.13 -5.67 -2.72
C ALA A 84 21.14 -6.81 -3.02
N GLY A 85 21.06 -7.79 -2.14
CA GLY A 85 20.10 -8.91 -2.27
C GLY A 85 18.64 -8.41 -2.23
N PHE A 86 18.31 -7.56 -1.27
CA PHE A 86 16.99 -6.97 -1.17
C PHE A 86 16.64 -6.10 -2.39
N GLY A 87 17.56 -5.24 -2.81
CA GLY A 87 17.40 -4.41 -4.02
C GLY A 87 17.26 -5.25 -5.29
N GLY A 88 18.01 -6.37 -5.38
CA GLY A 88 17.89 -7.34 -6.47
C GLY A 88 16.52 -8.02 -6.52
N LEU A 89 15.95 -8.40 -5.37
CA LEU A 89 14.60 -8.96 -5.28
C LEU A 89 13.52 -7.95 -5.70
N VAL A 90 13.63 -6.71 -5.24
CA VAL A 90 12.72 -5.63 -5.66
C VAL A 90 12.82 -5.38 -7.16
N ALA A 91 14.04 -5.34 -7.70
CA ALA A 91 14.27 -5.18 -9.13
C ALA A 91 13.65 -6.31 -9.96
N ALA A 92 13.81 -7.56 -9.52
CA ALA A 92 13.20 -8.72 -10.16
C ALA A 92 11.67 -8.64 -10.13
N ALA A 93 11.07 -8.23 -9.01
CA ALA A 93 9.64 -8.03 -8.89
C ALA A 93 9.13 -6.94 -9.85
N LEU A 94 9.84 -5.83 -9.99
CA LEU A 94 9.50 -4.75 -10.94
C LEU A 94 9.55 -5.24 -12.38
N ILE A 95 10.56 -6.02 -12.75
CA ILE A 95 10.69 -6.60 -14.10
C ILE A 95 9.52 -7.57 -14.38
N ILE A 96 9.25 -8.49 -13.46
CA ILE A 96 8.17 -9.47 -13.60
C ILE A 96 6.82 -8.76 -13.74
N TRP A 97 6.58 -7.78 -12.88
CA TRP A 97 5.34 -7.01 -12.93
C TRP A 97 5.21 -6.19 -14.22
N GLY A 98 6.29 -5.52 -14.62
CA GLY A 98 6.32 -4.79 -15.90
C GLY A 98 6.08 -5.67 -17.12
N LEU A 99 6.64 -6.89 -17.12
CA LEU A 99 6.38 -7.88 -18.19
C LEU A 99 4.93 -8.35 -18.21
N ARG A 100 4.36 -8.63 -17.03
CA ARG A 100 2.96 -9.07 -16.89
C ARG A 100 1.98 -8.02 -17.39
N ASP A 101 2.18 -6.76 -17.01
CA ASP A 101 1.25 -5.66 -17.28
C ASP A 101 1.61 -4.88 -18.55
N GLY A 102 2.65 -5.29 -19.30
CA GLY A 102 3.13 -4.64 -20.53
C GLY A 102 3.73 -3.24 -20.31
N MET A 103 4.16 -2.92 -19.09
CA MET A 103 4.63 -1.59 -18.69
C MET A 103 6.15 -1.47 -18.83
N MET A 104 6.65 -1.03 -19.97
CA MET A 104 8.08 -0.87 -20.27
C MET A 104 8.84 -0.01 -19.26
N LEU A 105 8.17 0.99 -18.66
CA LEU A 105 8.78 1.84 -17.63
C LEU A 105 9.23 1.01 -16.40
N TRP A 106 8.39 0.08 -15.93
CA TRP A 106 8.72 -0.77 -14.79
C TRP A 106 9.86 -1.74 -15.09
N ILE A 107 9.90 -2.27 -16.31
CA ILE A 107 11.02 -3.11 -16.77
C ILE A 107 12.31 -2.30 -16.75
N GLY A 108 12.31 -1.09 -17.33
CA GLY A 108 13.48 -0.20 -17.34
C GLY A 108 13.97 0.15 -15.93
N LEU A 109 13.07 0.53 -15.03
CA LEU A 109 13.38 0.81 -13.64
C LEU A 109 13.94 -0.43 -12.92
N GLY A 110 13.37 -1.60 -13.16
CA GLY A 110 13.87 -2.86 -12.62
C GLY A 110 15.28 -3.18 -13.08
N VAL A 111 15.59 -3.03 -14.38
CA VAL A 111 16.94 -3.25 -14.92
C VAL A 111 17.97 -2.29 -14.31
N VAL A 112 17.64 -1.00 -14.22
CA VAL A 112 18.52 0.00 -13.57
C VAL A 112 18.73 -0.34 -12.10
N SER A 113 17.65 -0.66 -11.36
CA SER A 113 17.73 -1.05 -9.94
C SER A 113 18.57 -2.30 -9.75
N PHE A 114 18.46 -3.29 -10.64
CA PHE A 114 19.25 -4.51 -10.60
C PHE A 114 20.74 -4.21 -10.81
N GLY A 115 21.08 -3.37 -11.80
CA GLY A 115 22.44 -2.94 -12.06
C GLY A 115 23.06 -2.20 -10.87
N LEU A 116 22.32 -1.27 -10.27
CA LEU A 116 22.77 -0.52 -9.08
C LEU A 116 22.95 -1.44 -7.86
N SER A 117 22.03 -2.37 -7.62
CA SER A 117 22.12 -3.33 -6.53
C SER A 117 23.29 -4.30 -6.70
N SER A 118 23.52 -4.78 -7.92
CA SER A 118 24.67 -5.63 -8.27
C SER A 118 25.99 -4.90 -8.04
N TYR A 119 26.06 -3.65 -8.47
CA TYR A 119 27.25 -2.84 -8.24
C TYR A 119 27.49 -2.60 -6.75
N LEU A 120 26.46 -2.29 -5.98
CA LEU A 120 26.55 -2.11 -4.52
C LEU A 120 27.16 -3.34 -3.83
N GLY A 121 26.72 -4.54 -4.19
CA GLY A 121 27.24 -5.79 -3.65
C GLY A 121 28.64 -6.14 -4.10
N LEU A 122 28.91 -6.05 -5.40
CA LEU A 122 30.10 -6.62 -6.03
C LEU A 122 31.28 -5.65 -6.14
N ALA A 123 31.03 -4.32 -6.22
CA ALA A 123 32.10 -3.36 -6.51
C ALA A 123 33.10 -3.25 -5.36
N PRO A 124 34.41 -3.46 -5.66
CA PRO A 124 35.49 -3.29 -4.68
C PRO A 124 35.53 -1.87 -4.09
N SER A 125 35.20 -0.85 -4.89
CA SER A 125 35.20 0.55 -4.46
C SER A 125 34.28 0.80 -3.27
N VAL A 126 33.08 0.18 -3.24
CA VAL A 126 32.13 0.27 -2.10
C VAL A 126 32.71 -0.41 -0.85
N TYR A 127 33.37 -1.55 -1.04
CA TYR A 127 34.09 -2.22 0.06
C TYR A 127 35.20 -1.36 0.64
N PHE A 128 36.03 -0.76 -0.21
CA PHE A 128 37.13 0.10 0.23
C PHE A 128 36.60 1.36 0.93
N PHE A 129 35.50 1.93 0.47
CA PHE A 129 34.83 3.02 1.17
C PHE A 129 34.38 2.58 2.58
N ALA A 130 33.67 1.47 2.69
CA ALA A 130 33.21 0.97 3.99
C ALA A 130 34.39 0.65 4.94
N LYS A 131 35.51 0.10 4.41
CA LYS A 131 36.71 -0.13 5.19
C LYS A 131 37.31 1.18 5.70
N HIS A 132 37.43 2.19 4.84
CA HIS A 132 37.96 3.51 5.20
C HIS A 132 37.09 4.19 6.28
N GLN A 133 35.75 4.10 6.19
CA GLN A 133 34.85 4.65 7.18
C GLN A 133 34.93 3.90 8.51
N ARG A 134 35.13 2.57 8.47
CA ARG A 134 35.27 1.76 9.68
C ARG A 134 36.42 2.23 10.58
N GLU A 135 37.54 2.70 10.02
CA GLU A 135 38.67 3.19 10.76
C GLU A 135 38.40 4.52 11.47
N ARG A 136 37.40 5.29 11.00
CA ARG A 136 37.00 6.60 11.54
C ARG A 136 35.74 6.58 12.38
N ARG A 137 35.14 5.40 12.53
CA ARG A 137 33.82 5.25 13.13
C ARG A 137 33.81 5.52 14.63
N ASN A 138 32.87 6.36 15.06
CA ASN A 138 32.55 6.57 16.47
C ASN A 138 31.40 5.63 16.90
N TRP A 139 31.68 4.70 17.80
CA TRP A 139 30.68 3.73 18.27
C TRP A 139 29.49 4.35 19.00
N LYS A 140 29.68 5.50 19.64
CA LYS A 140 28.58 6.21 20.31
C LYS A 140 27.53 6.69 19.32
N GLU A 141 27.97 7.21 18.17
CA GLU A 141 27.08 7.63 17.08
C GLU A 141 26.32 6.45 16.47
N VAL A 142 27.02 5.32 16.26
CA VAL A 142 26.39 4.08 15.78
C VAL A 142 25.26 3.61 16.71
N LEU A 143 25.56 3.58 18.01
CA LEU A 143 24.56 3.18 19.02
C LEU A 143 23.40 4.16 19.09
N ALA A 144 23.65 5.46 19.03
CA ALA A 144 22.60 6.48 19.03
C ALA A 144 21.66 6.32 17.83
N VAL A 145 22.20 6.13 16.62
CA VAL A 145 21.37 5.92 15.42
C VAL A 145 20.65 4.58 15.45
N ALA A 146 21.30 3.52 15.91
CA ALA A 146 20.65 2.22 16.10
C ALA A 146 19.46 2.32 17.08
N PHE A 147 19.62 3.08 18.17
CA PHE A 147 18.55 3.32 19.15
C PHE A 147 17.38 4.12 18.52
N VAL A 148 17.67 5.21 17.82
CA VAL A 148 16.65 6.01 17.12
C VAL A 148 15.89 5.15 16.10
N PHE A 149 16.61 4.29 15.36
CA PHE A 149 15.97 3.38 14.41
C PHE A 149 15.11 2.32 15.11
N PHE A 150 15.55 1.79 16.22
CA PHE A 150 14.76 0.87 17.04
C PHE A 150 13.47 1.53 17.53
N LEU A 151 13.55 2.77 18.02
CA LEU A 151 12.37 3.55 18.41
C LEU A 151 11.42 3.78 17.22
N PHE A 152 11.99 4.08 16.05
CA PHE A 152 11.20 4.21 14.83
C PHE A 152 10.46 2.92 14.48
N LEU A 153 11.16 1.76 14.49
CA LEU A 153 10.53 0.46 14.23
C LEU A 153 9.46 0.10 15.25
N ALA A 154 9.70 0.39 16.53
CA ALA A 154 8.71 0.16 17.58
C ALA A 154 7.46 1.04 17.38
N SER A 155 7.65 2.32 17.10
CA SER A 155 6.54 3.26 16.80
C SER A 155 5.76 2.85 15.56
N PHE A 156 6.48 2.39 14.53
CA PHE A 156 5.90 1.90 13.30
C PHE A 156 5.09 0.60 13.52
N GLY A 157 5.65 -0.34 14.28
CA GLY A 157 4.95 -1.56 14.68
C GLY A 157 3.68 -1.27 15.49
N ALA A 158 3.76 -0.34 16.44
CA ALA A 158 2.60 0.14 17.19
C ALA A 158 1.54 0.77 16.27
N GLY A 159 1.97 1.55 15.26
CA GLY A 159 1.08 2.12 14.24
C GLY A 159 0.35 1.06 13.42
N ILE A 160 1.05 0.01 12.96
CA ILE A 160 0.45 -1.13 12.24
C ILE A 160 -0.58 -1.85 13.11
N LEU A 161 -0.24 -2.15 14.38
CA LEU A 161 -1.15 -2.81 15.31
C LEU A 161 -2.39 -1.94 15.60
N GLY A 162 -2.19 -0.63 15.78
CA GLY A 162 -3.28 0.33 15.94
C GLY A 162 -4.21 0.37 14.72
N LEU A 163 -3.66 0.37 13.50
CA LEU A 163 -4.43 0.33 12.26
C LEU A 163 -5.19 -1.00 12.11
N ALA A 164 -4.57 -2.12 12.47
CA ALA A 164 -5.23 -3.42 12.45
C ALA A 164 -6.40 -3.49 13.45
N GLY A 165 -6.20 -2.98 14.67
CA GLY A 165 -7.25 -2.87 15.69
C GLY A 165 -8.40 -1.95 15.24
N TYR A 166 -8.08 -0.78 14.70
CA TYR A 166 -9.06 0.14 14.13
C TYR A 166 -9.87 -0.53 13.02
N ARG A 167 -9.21 -1.23 12.08
CA ARG A 167 -9.88 -1.97 11.01
C ARG A 167 -10.78 -3.07 11.54
N ALA A 168 -10.36 -3.79 12.57
CA ALA A 168 -11.17 -4.86 13.18
C ALA A 168 -12.46 -4.31 13.82
N SER A 169 -12.37 -3.19 14.55
CA SER A 169 -13.55 -2.54 15.14
C SER A 169 -14.51 -2.01 14.06
N ARG A 170 -13.95 -1.34 13.03
CA ARG A 170 -14.77 -0.84 11.92
C ARG A 170 -15.42 -1.96 11.11
N LEU A 171 -14.76 -3.12 10.99
CA LEU A 171 -15.34 -4.28 10.31
C LEU A 171 -16.55 -4.83 11.07
N ALA A 172 -16.53 -4.84 12.40
CA ALA A 172 -17.69 -5.25 13.21
C ALA A 172 -18.88 -4.33 12.99
N GLU A 173 -18.66 -3.01 13.07
CA GLU A 173 -19.69 -2.00 12.79
C GLU A 173 -20.26 -2.11 11.35
N ALA A 174 -19.35 -2.30 10.38
CA ALA A 174 -19.71 -2.47 8.97
C ALA A 174 -20.59 -3.70 8.72
N ARG A 175 -20.27 -4.81 9.37
CA ARG A 175 -21.08 -6.04 9.30
C ARG A 175 -22.45 -5.85 9.92
N GLU A 176 -22.51 -5.24 11.10
CA GLU A 176 -23.79 -4.94 11.75
C GLU A 176 -24.68 -4.03 10.87
N PHE A 177 -24.08 -3.01 10.26
CA PHE A 177 -24.78 -2.15 9.30
C PHE A 177 -25.27 -2.94 8.08
N ALA A 178 -24.40 -3.77 7.49
CA ALA A 178 -24.72 -4.58 6.33
C ALA A 178 -25.80 -5.64 6.65
N ASP A 179 -25.74 -6.27 7.81
CA ASP A 179 -26.74 -7.26 8.25
C ASP A 179 -28.13 -6.61 8.40
N ARG A 180 -28.20 -5.39 8.89
CA ARG A 180 -29.43 -4.60 8.89
C ARG A 180 -29.86 -4.25 7.46
N GLY A 181 -28.91 -3.74 6.65
CA GLY A 181 -29.18 -3.36 5.27
C GLY A 181 -29.68 -4.51 4.41
N PHE A 182 -29.11 -5.70 4.53
CA PHE A 182 -29.61 -6.88 3.80
C PHE A 182 -31.04 -7.23 4.19
N ARG A 183 -31.38 -7.16 5.47
CA ARG A 183 -32.76 -7.41 5.93
C ARG A 183 -33.73 -6.36 5.42
N HIS A 184 -33.43 -5.08 5.62
CA HIS A 184 -34.32 -4.00 5.16
C HIS A 184 -34.54 -4.04 3.64
N ILE A 185 -33.45 -4.27 2.87
CA ILE A 185 -33.51 -4.22 1.40
C ILE A 185 -34.15 -5.47 0.82
N PHE A 186 -33.78 -6.67 1.25
CA PHE A 186 -34.16 -7.91 0.58
C PHE A 186 -35.31 -8.69 1.26
N ALA A 187 -35.46 -8.55 2.56
CA ALA A 187 -36.57 -9.20 3.27
C ALA A 187 -37.78 -8.28 3.51
N GLU A 188 -37.51 -7.01 3.83
CA GLU A 188 -38.56 -6.04 4.17
C GLU A 188 -38.95 -5.13 2.98
N HIS A 189 -38.16 -5.17 1.90
CA HIS A 189 -38.30 -4.32 0.71
C HIS A 189 -38.34 -2.82 1.02
N ASP A 190 -37.59 -2.40 2.05
CA ASP A 190 -37.56 -1.04 2.57
C ASP A 190 -36.73 -0.13 1.66
N THR A 191 -37.44 0.54 0.76
CA THR A 191 -36.84 1.52 -0.17
C THR A 191 -36.28 2.74 0.56
N GLN A 192 -36.89 3.12 1.68
CA GLN A 192 -36.48 4.31 2.42
C GLN A 192 -35.10 4.09 3.04
N PHE A 193 -34.87 2.92 3.64
CA PHE A 193 -33.55 2.58 4.19
C PHE A 193 -32.45 2.71 3.12
N LEU A 194 -32.68 2.19 1.90
CA LEU A 194 -31.70 2.32 0.83
C LEU A 194 -31.45 3.78 0.47
N LEU A 195 -32.48 4.59 0.30
CA LEU A 195 -32.36 5.99 -0.09
C LEU A 195 -31.64 6.83 0.97
N GLU A 196 -31.89 6.59 2.25
CA GLU A 196 -31.26 7.30 3.36
C GLU A 196 -29.77 6.97 3.52
N HIS A 197 -29.37 5.74 3.15
CA HIS A 197 -28.00 5.26 3.35
C HIS A 197 -27.20 5.14 2.05
N THR A 198 -27.72 5.62 0.92
CA THR A 198 -27.02 5.58 -0.38
C THR A 198 -26.00 6.70 -0.50
N THR A 199 -24.81 6.39 -1.07
CA THR A 199 -23.82 7.42 -1.43
C THR A 199 -24.34 8.35 -2.52
N GLU A 200 -23.85 9.60 -2.53
CA GLU A 200 -24.16 10.56 -3.61
C GLU A 200 -23.80 9.99 -5.01
N ARG A 201 -22.74 9.19 -5.07
CA ARG A 201 -22.33 8.51 -6.31
C ARG A 201 -23.39 7.54 -6.78
N LEU A 202 -23.79 6.60 -5.94
CA LEU A 202 -24.81 5.61 -6.31
C LEU A 202 -26.14 6.29 -6.61
N MET A 203 -26.50 7.33 -5.88
CA MET A 203 -27.70 8.13 -6.13
C MET A 203 -27.66 8.72 -7.55
N LYS A 204 -26.54 9.30 -7.95
CA LYS A 204 -26.36 9.92 -9.25
C LYS A 204 -26.32 8.89 -10.39
N GLU A 205 -25.54 7.82 -10.23
CA GLU A 205 -25.40 6.74 -11.22
C GLU A 205 -26.70 5.93 -11.38
N GLY A 206 -27.44 5.77 -10.29
CA GLY A 206 -28.74 5.08 -10.27
C GLY A 206 -29.92 5.86 -10.87
N GLY A 207 -29.70 7.07 -11.38
CA GLY A 207 -30.80 7.90 -11.96
C GLY A 207 -31.64 8.62 -10.92
N GLY A 208 -31.07 8.93 -9.76
CA GLY A 208 -31.73 9.62 -8.65
C GLY A 208 -32.70 8.71 -7.87
N MET A 209 -33.51 9.33 -7.03
CA MET A 209 -34.46 8.60 -6.17
C MET A 209 -35.37 7.65 -6.97
N ASN A 210 -35.94 8.13 -8.08
CA ASN A 210 -36.85 7.33 -8.90
C ASN A 210 -36.17 6.12 -9.53
N GLY A 211 -34.92 6.31 -10.02
CA GLY A 211 -34.14 5.24 -10.60
C GLY A 211 -33.77 4.16 -9.59
N LEU A 212 -33.33 4.55 -8.40
CA LEU A 212 -33.02 3.61 -7.31
C LEU A 212 -34.24 2.86 -6.80
N THR A 213 -35.37 3.55 -6.66
CA THR A 213 -36.64 2.92 -6.29
C THR A 213 -37.05 1.86 -7.32
N LYS A 214 -36.98 2.20 -8.61
CA LYS A 214 -37.26 1.26 -9.70
C LYS A 214 -36.28 0.08 -9.72
N PHE A 215 -35.00 0.35 -9.54
CA PHE A 215 -33.96 -0.68 -9.44
C PHE A 215 -34.27 -1.64 -8.29
N LEU A 216 -34.56 -1.12 -7.10
CA LEU A 216 -34.88 -1.94 -5.93
C LEU A 216 -36.09 -2.82 -6.18
N GLN A 217 -37.22 -2.23 -6.63
CA GLN A 217 -38.44 -2.98 -6.95
C GLN A 217 -38.16 -4.09 -7.97
N THR A 218 -37.42 -3.80 -9.03
CA THR A 218 -37.11 -4.81 -10.05
C THR A 218 -36.19 -5.90 -9.48
N THR A 219 -35.25 -5.53 -8.63
CA THR A 219 -34.26 -6.44 -8.04
C THR A 219 -34.90 -7.34 -6.99
N THR A 220 -35.70 -6.78 -6.09
CA THR A 220 -36.42 -7.56 -5.08
C THR A 220 -37.51 -8.45 -5.69
N MET A 221 -38.25 -7.98 -6.68
CA MET A 221 -39.20 -8.83 -7.43
C MET A 221 -38.53 -10.05 -8.10
N ARG A 222 -37.29 -9.94 -8.52
CA ARG A 222 -36.55 -11.07 -9.15
C ARG A 222 -35.93 -12.01 -8.12
N ALA A 223 -35.54 -11.51 -6.95
CA ALA A 223 -35.01 -12.31 -5.87
C ALA A 223 -36.12 -13.08 -5.12
N GLY A 224 -37.33 -12.56 -5.17
CA GLY A 224 -38.47 -13.01 -4.32
C GLY A 224 -38.28 -12.58 -2.88
N ASP A 225 -39.10 -13.17 -2.00
CA ASP A 225 -38.98 -12.94 -0.57
C ASP A 225 -37.75 -13.65 -0.01
N VAL A 226 -36.74 -12.86 0.35
CA VAL A 226 -35.48 -13.38 0.88
C VAL A 226 -35.57 -13.58 2.37
N HIS A 227 -35.37 -14.80 2.81
CA HIS A 227 -35.39 -15.21 4.23
C HIS A 227 -34.09 -15.94 4.61
N ASP A 228 -33.95 -16.29 5.89
CA ASP A 228 -32.79 -17.00 6.44
C ASP A 228 -31.46 -16.33 6.07
N ILE A 229 -31.40 -14.98 6.09
CA ILE A 229 -30.22 -14.20 5.82
C ILE A 229 -29.18 -14.48 6.90
N LYS A 230 -28.05 -15.05 6.51
CA LYS A 230 -26.95 -15.39 7.41
C LYS A 230 -26.16 -14.13 7.82
N PRO A 231 -25.45 -14.17 8.95
CA PRO A 231 -24.50 -13.14 9.31
C PRO A 231 -23.50 -12.86 8.19
N SER A 232 -23.26 -11.59 7.91
CA SER A 232 -22.40 -11.19 6.83
C SER A 232 -20.92 -11.44 7.12
N THR A 233 -20.17 -11.68 6.06
CA THR A 233 -18.71 -11.76 6.05
C THR A 233 -18.16 -10.72 5.09
N GLY A 234 -16.90 -10.32 5.26
CA GLY A 234 -16.32 -9.34 4.34
C GLY A 234 -15.00 -8.79 4.81
N THR A 235 -14.45 -7.90 4.01
CA THR A 235 -13.18 -7.23 4.28
C THR A 235 -13.34 -5.73 4.09
N LEU A 236 -12.71 -4.97 4.98
CA LEU A 236 -12.58 -3.52 4.84
C LEU A 236 -11.18 -3.15 4.40
N ARG A 237 -11.11 -2.08 3.63
CA ARG A 237 -9.87 -1.38 3.28
C ARG A 237 -9.90 0.01 3.88
N CYS A 238 -8.77 0.44 4.40
CA CYS A 238 -8.59 1.81 4.83
C CYS A 238 -7.98 2.64 3.69
N TRP A 239 -8.43 3.87 3.54
CA TRP A 239 -7.91 4.84 2.60
C TRP A 239 -7.62 6.17 3.28
N TYR A 240 -6.62 6.87 2.77
CA TYR A 240 -6.22 8.15 3.31
C TYR A 240 -7.12 9.26 2.76
N LYS A 241 -7.73 10.06 3.65
CA LYS A 241 -8.47 11.28 3.31
C LYS A 241 -7.57 12.48 3.55
N PHE A 242 -7.15 13.14 2.47
CA PHE A 242 -6.37 14.37 2.59
C PHE A 242 -7.20 15.49 3.28
N PRO A 243 -6.62 16.32 4.15
CA PRO A 243 -5.22 16.35 4.59
C PRO A 243 -4.91 15.40 5.77
N PHE A 244 -5.89 15.06 6.63
CA PHE A 244 -5.66 14.25 7.82
C PHE A 244 -6.90 13.43 8.16
N GLY A 245 -7.13 12.33 7.50
CA GLY A 245 -8.25 11.45 7.81
C GLY A 245 -8.03 10.03 7.31
N VAL A 246 -8.74 9.09 7.93
CA VAL A 246 -8.82 7.71 7.48
C VAL A 246 -10.28 7.43 7.15
N GLY A 247 -10.54 6.98 5.93
CA GLY A 247 -11.83 6.44 5.53
C GLY A 247 -11.78 4.94 5.45
N THR A 248 -12.92 4.30 5.58
CA THR A 248 -13.07 2.86 5.41
C THR A 248 -14.09 2.56 4.34
N TYR A 249 -13.81 1.56 3.52
CA TYR A 249 -14.73 1.02 2.53
C TYR A 249 -14.47 -0.47 2.35
N GLY A 250 -15.46 -1.21 1.87
CA GLY A 250 -15.28 -2.62 1.61
C GLY A 250 -16.49 -3.29 1.02
N GLU A 251 -16.36 -4.58 0.80
CA GLU A 251 -17.43 -5.43 0.35
C GLU A 251 -17.81 -6.40 1.47
N VAL A 252 -19.09 -6.49 1.71
CA VAL A 252 -19.68 -7.38 2.69
C VAL A 252 -20.64 -8.31 1.97
N ILE A 253 -20.59 -9.58 2.32
CA ILE A 253 -21.28 -10.65 1.63
C ILE A 253 -22.12 -11.41 2.65
N SER A 254 -23.35 -11.74 2.30
CA SER A 254 -24.22 -12.64 3.04
C SER A 254 -24.83 -13.68 2.11
N GLU A 255 -25.46 -14.69 2.67
CA GLU A 255 -26.26 -15.69 1.98
C GLU A 255 -27.66 -15.73 2.57
N GLY A 256 -28.66 -16.02 1.74
CA GLY A 256 -30.02 -16.20 2.14
C GLY A 256 -30.75 -17.20 1.24
N MET A 257 -32.03 -17.39 1.49
CA MET A 257 -32.94 -18.19 0.64
C MET A 257 -33.95 -17.27 -0.01
N GLY A 258 -34.04 -17.29 -1.31
CA GLY A 258 -35.09 -16.63 -2.09
C GLY A 258 -35.98 -17.66 -2.78
N ASP A 259 -37.02 -17.21 -3.50
CA ASP A 259 -38.00 -18.09 -4.15
C ASP A 259 -37.36 -19.09 -5.15
N GLY A 260 -36.27 -18.69 -5.79
CA GLY A 260 -35.51 -19.53 -6.75
C GLY A 260 -34.41 -20.40 -6.11
N GLY A 261 -34.24 -20.40 -4.80
CA GLY A 261 -33.22 -21.14 -4.09
C GLY A 261 -32.20 -20.28 -3.36
N ARG A 262 -31.00 -20.82 -3.11
CA ARG A 262 -29.92 -20.12 -2.39
C ARG A 262 -29.42 -18.92 -3.16
N ILE A 263 -29.39 -17.76 -2.50
CA ILE A 263 -28.87 -16.52 -3.06
C ILE A 263 -27.66 -16.01 -2.28
N LYS A 264 -26.77 -15.35 -2.98
CA LYS A 264 -25.65 -14.63 -2.42
C LYS A 264 -25.89 -13.14 -2.60
N LEU A 265 -25.76 -12.42 -1.51
CA LEU A 265 -26.01 -10.99 -1.40
C LEU A 265 -24.69 -10.26 -1.22
N TRP A 266 -24.48 -9.18 -1.95
CA TRP A 266 -23.29 -8.33 -1.83
C TRP A 266 -23.70 -6.89 -1.57
N MET A 267 -22.93 -6.25 -0.72
CA MET A 267 -23.07 -4.84 -0.45
C MET A 267 -21.68 -4.22 -0.39
N ARG A 268 -21.46 -3.22 -1.21
CA ARG A 268 -20.29 -2.34 -1.07
C ARG A 268 -20.69 -1.16 -0.21
N ILE A 269 -19.94 -0.96 0.87
CA ILE A 269 -20.19 0.08 1.85
C ILE A 269 -18.97 0.94 2.06
N GLY A 270 -19.20 2.18 2.43
CA GLY A 270 -18.16 3.14 2.76
C GLY A 270 -18.57 4.04 3.90
N GLU A 271 -17.58 4.58 4.60
CA GLU A 271 -17.81 5.54 5.67
C GLU A 271 -18.02 6.94 5.08
N GLY A 272 -19.25 7.43 5.18
CA GLY A 272 -19.65 8.79 4.80
C GLY A 272 -19.61 9.78 5.96
N ARG A 273 -20.16 10.99 5.74
CA ARG A 273 -20.25 12.02 6.78
C ARG A 273 -21.25 11.70 7.90
N GLN A 274 -22.26 10.92 7.59
CA GLN A 274 -23.36 10.57 8.50
C GLN A 274 -23.32 9.10 8.98
N GLY A 275 -22.19 8.43 8.83
CA GLY A 275 -22.00 7.02 9.15
C GLY A 275 -21.81 6.14 7.93
N TRP A 276 -22.15 4.86 8.04
CA TRP A 276 -22.02 3.91 6.94
C TRP A 276 -23.02 4.19 5.83
N GLN A 277 -22.56 4.14 4.59
CA GLN A 277 -23.33 4.37 3.38
C GLN A 277 -23.15 3.22 2.38
N ILE A 278 -24.19 2.94 1.63
CA ILE A 278 -24.23 1.92 0.57
C ILE A 278 -23.74 2.54 -0.74
N ASP A 279 -22.70 1.97 -1.32
CA ASP A 279 -22.11 2.41 -2.57
C ASP A 279 -22.49 1.51 -3.76
N ALA A 280 -22.84 0.25 -3.49
CA ALA A 280 -23.42 -0.69 -4.43
C ALA A 280 -24.12 -1.82 -3.67
N VAL A 281 -25.15 -2.40 -4.27
CA VAL A 281 -25.83 -3.60 -3.77
C VAL A 281 -26.22 -4.47 -4.96
N TRP A 282 -25.99 -5.78 -4.84
CA TRP A 282 -26.38 -6.76 -5.88
C TRP A 282 -26.53 -8.15 -5.27
N TRP A 283 -27.06 -9.06 -6.06
CA TRP A 283 -27.29 -10.44 -5.67
C TRP A 283 -27.17 -11.41 -6.86
N SER A 284 -26.95 -12.69 -6.58
CA SER A 284 -27.01 -13.77 -7.57
C SER A 284 -27.46 -15.09 -6.94
N TYR A 285 -28.05 -15.97 -7.72
CA TYR A 285 -28.26 -17.35 -7.28
C TYR A 285 -26.93 -18.12 -7.21
N VAL A 286 -26.74 -18.92 -6.15
CA VAL A 286 -25.52 -19.71 -5.96
C VAL A 286 -25.41 -20.83 -6.98
N ASP A 287 -26.54 -21.43 -7.37
CA ASP A 287 -26.59 -22.62 -8.22
C ASP A 287 -26.71 -22.30 -9.73
N GLY A 288 -26.47 -21.07 -10.13
CA GLY A 288 -26.42 -20.64 -11.53
C GLY A 288 -27.75 -20.70 -12.30
N ARG A 289 -28.87 -20.93 -11.62
CA ARG A 289 -30.23 -21.08 -12.23
C ARG A 289 -30.98 -19.78 -12.42
N GLY A 290 -30.42 -18.65 -12.04
CA GLY A 290 -31.03 -17.34 -12.20
C GLY A 290 -30.06 -16.36 -12.81
N GLY A 291 -30.47 -15.65 -13.88
CA GLY A 291 -29.66 -14.62 -14.51
C GLY A 291 -29.23 -13.55 -13.49
N SER A 292 -27.97 -13.13 -13.57
CA SER A 292 -27.43 -12.00 -12.85
C SER A 292 -28.27 -10.74 -13.13
N GLY A 293 -28.81 -10.15 -12.10
CA GLY A 293 -29.50 -8.87 -12.18
C GLY A 293 -28.59 -7.69 -11.94
#